data_96a07470c1a57eb0f9ad2267f3f0687d
#
_entry.id   96a07470c1a57eb0f9ad2267f3f0687d
#
_cell.length_a   1.000
_cell.length_b   1.000
_cell.length_c   1.000
_cell.angle_alpha   90.00
_cell.angle_beta   90.00
_cell.angle_gamma   90.00
#
_symmetry.space_group_name_H-M   'P 1'
#
loop_
_entity.id
_entity.type
_entity.pdbx_description
1 polymer ?
#
loop_
_entity_poly.entity_id
_entity_poly.type
_entity_poly.pdbx_seq_one_letter_code
_entity_poly.pdbx_strand_id
1 'polypeptide(L)'
;MDVANSLNISNTSVQTGQNATQNVPVRKNEGSLFKNQPAGTPSEQTISNALDNVGKLVARVLDDLKSASSLSKAEQILSQAKDTKIAPNLASELSDLAKSLEVEATQNESPEIKSLALKLKEFLKPIADLKAGSLNDQIKNSGVMLEANLKDALTPEKLPSSIQKLLSDIKNLSNQNLLSQILTLNDESLDNQNSFMKLTSMLEKASGDAKNLLDNSSMKTLLKDVDKLDNVAKFLDKNFSKEQSADAVKSQIGKMENFISNLSEKVANLASEKLNQSAAFSSNHKELKTILENLKNDLKMLNNIGDEAGLVKAFNEVSDVSKEGSLQDKLQSAARRLAHSLSLADPEASTAKSELSESKALLKQLKLATNDINNITTKSQSEISKVLNQDVKSTLLNISEKSQNPQIVNAANKMISQIEMHQMVSSLQGGIQTYMPYIWDGVEGGNVAFKQGKKDKFYAQIDLNFKKFGQINVMVGLVDKRYIDLSVATQTNEFKELILSSSSELKQAISKLGLIVSNFNIKTLPKVKLNDRFKNFGGLDVGFDKKI
;
A
#
# COMPACT_ATOMS: atom_id res chain seq x y z
N MET A 1 -13.64 -6.65 -0.07
CA MET A 1 -13.05 -5.32 -0.37
C MET A 1 -13.44 -4.40 0.76
N ASP A 2 -12.50 -4.08 1.61
CA ASP A 2 -12.72 -3.20 2.75
C ASP A 2 -12.71 -1.74 2.30
N VAL A 3 -13.87 -1.22 1.97
CA VAL A 3 -14.05 0.21 1.65
C VAL A 3 -13.95 1.06 2.93
N ALA A 4 -14.16 0.46 4.10
CA ALA A 4 -14.09 1.15 5.39
C ALA A 4 -12.67 1.55 5.84
N ASN A 5 -11.62 0.87 5.34
CA ASN A 5 -10.23 1.17 5.70
C ASN A 5 -9.59 2.28 4.84
N SER A 6 -10.24 2.69 3.75
CA SER A 6 -9.71 3.75 2.87
C SER A 6 -9.88 5.16 3.45
N LEU A 7 -10.66 5.33 4.51
CA LEU A 7 -10.94 6.63 5.12
C LEU A 7 -10.23 6.86 6.47
N ASN A 8 -9.26 6.00 6.84
CA ASN A 8 -8.41 6.27 7.99
C ASN A 8 -7.44 7.42 7.67
N ILE A 9 -7.91 8.64 7.88
CA ILE A 9 -7.05 9.81 7.99
C ILE A 9 -6.23 9.60 9.25
N SER A 10 -4.95 9.29 9.08
CA SER A 10 -3.99 9.19 10.18
C SER A 10 -4.08 10.48 11.01
N ASN A 11 -4.44 10.34 12.29
CA ASN A 11 -4.33 11.40 13.28
C ASN A 11 -2.85 11.76 13.44
N THR A 12 -2.33 12.62 12.59
CA THR A 12 -1.09 13.33 12.85
C THR A 12 -1.46 14.48 13.78
N SER A 13 -1.02 14.39 15.03
CA SER A 13 -1.15 15.43 16.04
C SER A 13 -0.56 16.73 15.49
N VAL A 14 -1.44 17.69 15.18
CA VAL A 14 -1.05 19.07 14.87
C VAL A 14 -0.77 19.75 16.20
N GLN A 15 0.50 19.95 16.53
CA GLN A 15 0.90 20.92 17.54
C GLN A 15 0.56 22.32 17.04
N THR A 16 -0.33 22.98 17.79
CA THR A 16 -0.61 24.40 17.62
C THR A 16 0.60 25.23 18.05
N GLY A 17 1.36 25.70 17.10
CA GLY A 17 2.39 26.73 17.28
C GLY A 17 1.96 28.00 16.58
N GLN A 18 1.80 29.08 17.36
CA GLN A 18 1.46 30.42 16.89
C GLN A 18 2.59 31.05 16.05
N ASN A 19 2.16 31.83 15.05
CA ASN A 19 2.86 32.93 14.38
C ASN A 19 4.20 32.66 13.67
N ALA A 20 4.14 32.71 12.35
CA ALA A 20 4.98 33.64 11.56
C ALA A 20 4.62 33.54 10.07
N THR A 21 4.08 34.61 9.51
CA THR A 21 4.14 34.94 8.09
C THR A 21 5.59 34.95 7.64
N GLN A 22 6.08 33.88 7.08
CA GLN A 22 7.30 33.88 6.28
C GLN A 22 6.99 33.31 4.90
N ASN A 23 7.24 34.14 3.89
CA ASN A 23 7.31 33.76 2.49
C ASN A 23 8.27 32.58 2.35
N VAL A 24 7.74 31.36 2.24
CA VAL A 24 8.53 30.20 1.88
C VAL A 24 8.68 30.23 0.35
N PRO A 25 9.92 30.27 -0.16
CA PRO A 25 10.13 30.21 -1.60
C PRO A 25 9.65 28.85 -2.10
N VAL A 26 8.76 28.88 -3.10
CA VAL A 26 8.30 27.68 -3.81
C VAL A 26 9.53 27.00 -4.42
N ARG A 27 10.03 25.95 -3.79
CA ARG A 27 11.06 25.09 -4.39
C ARG A 27 10.41 24.36 -5.56
N LYS A 28 10.95 24.57 -6.75
CA LYS A 28 10.64 23.76 -7.93
C LYS A 28 11.03 22.32 -7.61
N ASN A 29 10.04 21.51 -7.29
CA ASN A 29 10.21 20.07 -7.10
C ASN A 29 10.37 19.41 -8.46
N GLU A 30 11.58 19.05 -8.84
CA GLU A 30 11.87 18.37 -10.12
C GLU A 30 11.47 16.89 -10.14
N GLY A 31 10.74 16.40 -9.13
CA GLY A 31 10.31 15.01 -8.97
C GLY A 31 8.80 14.81 -8.85
N SER A 32 7.98 15.70 -9.44
CA SER A 32 6.52 15.61 -9.34
C SER A 32 5.97 14.35 -10.02
N LEU A 33 5.12 13.61 -9.28
CA LEU A 33 4.35 12.45 -9.78
C LEU A 33 3.41 12.81 -10.95
N PHE A 34 3.14 14.12 -11.14
CA PHE A 34 2.22 14.65 -12.14
C PHE A 34 2.93 15.20 -13.39
N LYS A 35 4.23 15.00 -13.52
CA LYS A 35 5.08 15.63 -14.56
C LYS A 35 4.68 15.32 -16.00
N ASN A 36 3.89 14.26 -16.25
CA ASN A 36 3.44 13.82 -17.56
C ASN A 36 1.92 13.59 -17.59
N GLN A 37 1.15 14.56 -17.10
CA GLN A 37 -0.30 14.46 -17.17
C GLN A 37 -0.80 14.55 -18.62
N PRO A 38 -1.82 13.74 -19.00
CA PRO A 38 -2.46 13.84 -20.29
C PRO A 38 -3.08 15.24 -20.49
N ALA A 39 -3.09 15.73 -21.72
CA ALA A 39 -3.82 16.96 -22.07
C ALA A 39 -5.28 16.84 -21.61
N GLY A 40 -5.78 17.87 -20.91
CA GLY A 40 -7.14 17.91 -20.40
C GLY A 40 -7.32 17.44 -18.95
N THR A 41 -6.24 17.26 -18.17
CA THR A 41 -6.29 17.10 -16.71
C THR A 41 -5.95 18.42 -15.99
N PRO A 42 -6.43 18.64 -14.75
CA PRO A 42 -6.06 19.81 -13.96
C PRO A 42 -4.56 19.84 -13.65
N SER A 43 -4.02 21.03 -13.41
CA SER A 43 -2.63 21.17 -12.99
C SER A 43 -2.38 20.50 -11.62
N GLU A 44 -1.14 20.13 -11.36
CA GLU A 44 -0.74 19.56 -10.07
C GLU A 44 -1.10 20.49 -8.91
N GLN A 45 -0.88 21.81 -9.09
CA GLN A 45 -1.22 22.80 -8.07
C GLN A 45 -2.71 22.86 -7.79
N THR A 46 -3.55 22.77 -8.84
CA THR A 46 -5.02 22.77 -8.71
C THR A 46 -5.51 21.54 -7.95
N ILE A 47 -4.94 20.37 -8.25
CA ILE A 47 -5.26 19.12 -7.53
C ILE A 47 -4.79 19.21 -6.07
N SER A 48 -3.57 19.67 -5.82
CA SER A 48 -3.03 19.82 -4.46
C SER A 48 -3.89 20.78 -3.63
N ASN A 49 -4.27 21.94 -4.20
CA ASN A 49 -5.13 22.90 -3.52
C ASN A 49 -6.51 22.31 -3.19
N ALA A 50 -7.09 21.50 -4.09
CA ALA A 50 -8.37 20.85 -3.85
C ALA A 50 -8.27 19.80 -2.71
N LEU A 51 -7.21 19.01 -2.68
CA LEU A 51 -6.94 18.05 -1.60
C LEU A 51 -6.81 18.75 -0.24
N ASP A 52 -6.06 19.85 -0.20
CA ASP A 52 -5.89 20.67 1.02
C ASP A 52 -7.20 21.29 1.51
N ASN A 53 -8.04 21.77 0.60
CA ASN A 53 -9.30 22.41 0.95
C ASN A 53 -10.29 21.46 1.61
N VAL A 54 -10.39 20.21 1.12
CA VAL A 54 -11.23 19.17 1.76
C VAL A 54 -10.72 18.86 3.16
N GLY A 55 -9.41 18.69 3.33
CA GLY A 55 -8.81 18.45 4.64
C GLY A 55 -9.10 19.56 5.65
N LYS A 56 -8.95 20.82 5.22
CA LYS A 56 -9.25 22.01 6.04
C LYS A 56 -10.73 22.12 6.40
N LEU A 57 -11.63 21.81 5.45
CA LEU A 57 -13.07 21.83 5.69
C LEU A 57 -13.48 20.77 6.72
N VAL A 58 -13.01 19.54 6.54
CA VAL A 58 -13.27 18.43 7.48
C VAL A 58 -12.72 18.75 8.87
N ALA A 59 -11.46 19.24 8.96
CA ALA A 59 -10.85 19.60 10.23
C ALA A 59 -11.65 20.67 10.96
N ARG A 60 -12.08 21.73 10.27
CA ARG A 60 -12.90 22.81 10.87
C ARG A 60 -14.21 22.28 11.41
N VAL A 61 -14.96 21.51 10.62
CA VAL A 61 -16.26 20.96 11.06
C VAL A 61 -16.08 19.98 12.22
N LEU A 62 -15.01 19.17 12.23
CA LEU A 62 -14.70 18.27 13.34
C LEU A 62 -14.35 19.03 14.62
N ASP A 63 -13.60 20.13 14.54
CA ASP A 63 -13.26 20.96 15.70
C ASP A 63 -14.51 21.68 16.25
N ASP A 64 -15.35 22.20 15.37
CA ASP A 64 -16.63 22.79 15.76
C ASP A 64 -17.55 21.76 16.44
N LEU A 65 -17.61 20.52 15.91
CA LEU A 65 -18.40 19.44 16.50
C LEU A 65 -17.82 18.95 17.84
N LYS A 66 -16.49 18.89 18.00
CA LYS A 66 -15.85 18.56 19.29
C LYS A 66 -16.15 19.60 20.37
N SER A 67 -16.30 20.87 19.98
CA SER A 67 -16.66 21.96 20.86
C SER A 67 -18.14 22.01 21.20
N ALA A 68 -19.00 21.22 20.55
CA ALA A 68 -20.42 21.20 20.76
C ALA A 68 -20.78 20.56 22.12
N SER A 69 -21.31 21.34 23.02
CA SER A 69 -21.70 20.90 24.38
C SER A 69 -23.01 20.10 24.43
N SER A 70 -23.73 19.98 23.31
CA SER A 70 -24.99 19.24 23.20
C SER A 70 -25.26 18.79 21.76
N LEU A 71 -26.11 17.77 21.61
CA LEU A 71 -26.57 17.27 20.30
C LEU A 71 -27.24 18.39 19.48
N SER A 72 -28.05 19.23 20.15
CA SER A 72 -28.70 20.39 19.52
C SER A 72 -27.71 21.41 18.99
N LYS A 73 -26.58 21.62 19.67
CA LYS A 73 -25.50 22.53 19.23
C LYS A 73 -24.70 21.94 18.08
N ALA A 74 -24.45 20.63 18.09
CA ALA A 74 -23.88 19.91 16.98
C ALA A 74 -24.78 19.97 15.72
N GLU A 75 -26.09 19.78 15.89
CA GLU A 75 -27.10 19.95 14.84
C GLU A 75 -27.12 21.39 14.31
N GLN A 76 -26.96 22.37 15.18
CA GLN A 76 -26.90 23.79 14.82
C GLN A 76 -25.62 24.10 14.03
N ILE A 77 -24.46 23.55 14.42
CA ILE A 77 -23.18 23.69 13.68
C ILE A 77 -23.30 23.05 12.30
N LEU A 78 -23.80 21.82 12.22
CA LEU A 78 -24.06 21.13 10.95
C LEU A 78 -25.11 21.85 10.11
N SER A 79 -26.08 22.55 10.75
CA SER A 79 -27.11 23.33 10.04
C SER A 79 -26.66 24.74 9.70
N GLN A 80 -25.71 25.32 10.40
CA GLN A 80 -25.12 26.65 10.12
C GLN A 80 -24.02 26.58 9.05
N ALA A 81 -23.47 25.39 8.78
CA ALA A 81 -22.80 25.12 7.52
C ALA A 81 -23.78 25.26 6.32
N LYS A 82 -24.79 26.07 6.46
CA LYS A 82 -26.08 26.18 5.73
C LYS A 82 -26.04 26.80 4.37
N ASP A 83 -24.99 27.47 4.02
CA ASP A 83 -24.82 27.90 2.63
C ASP A 83 -24.41 26.73 1.72
N THR A 84 -24.21 25.58 2.32
CA THR A 84 -23.91 24.30 1.72
C THR A 84 -25.15 23.38 1.72
N LYS A 85 -26.23 23.81 1.09
CA LYS A 85 -27.30 22.88 0.71
C LYS A 85 -26.68 21.87 -0.25
N ILE A 86 -26.63 20.61 0.15
CA ILE A 86 -26.36 19.52 -0.79
C ILE A 86 -27.41 19.65 -1.88
N ALA A 87 -27.00 20.08 -3.07
CA ALA A 87 -27.91 20.25 -4.18
C ALA A 87 -28.50 18.89 -4.55
N PRO A 88 -29.81 18.68 -4.44
CA PRO A 88 -30.41 17.40 -4.80
C PRO A 88 -30.33 17.14 -6.32
N ASN A 89 -30.04 18.16 -7.12
CA ASN A 89 -30.09 18.17 -8.57
C ASN A 89 -28.70 18.28 -9.25
N LEU A 90 -27.63 17.87 -8.55
CA LEU A 90 -26.26 18.02 -9.09
C LEU A 90 -26.09 17.38 -10.49
N ALA A 91 -26.72 16.21 -10.75
CA ALA A 91 -26.66 15.58 -12.07
C ALA A 91 -27.29 16.46 -13.17
N SER A 92 -28.41 17.13 -12.88
CA SER A 92 -29.03 18.09 -13.80
C SER A 92 -28.14 19.31 -14.03
N GLU A 93 -27.57 19.87 -12.97
CA GLU A 93 -26.65 21.02 -13.05
C GLU A 93 -25.38 20.67 -13.87
N LEU A 94 -24.82 19.45 -13.72
CA LEU A 94 -23.73 18.97 -14.56
C LEU A 94 -24.12 18.86 -16.04
N SER A 95 -25.36 18.43 -16.34
CA SER A 95 -25.87 18.38 -17.71
C SER A 95 -25.97 19.79 -18.34
N ASP A 96 -26.45 20.75 -17.57
CA ASP A 96 -26.58 22.13 -18.05
C ASP A 96 -25.20 22.80 -18.21
N LEU A 97 -24.25 22.49 -17.33
CA LEU A 97 -22.86 22.91 -17.49
C LEU A 97 -22.23 22.32 -18.76
N ALA A 98 -22.46 21.06 -19.07
CA ALA A 98 -21.96 20.42 -20.28
C ALA A 98 -22.48 21.12 -21.55
N LYS A 99 -23.77 21.52 -21.59
CA LYS A 99 -24.35 22.28 -22.69
C LYS A 99 -23.72 23.68 -22.82
N SER A 100 -23.51 24.35 -21.68
CA SER A 100 -22.87 25.67 -21.66
C SER A 100 -21.42 25.63 -22.17
N LEU A 101 -20.68 24.58 -21.82
CA LEU A 101 -19.32 24.33 -22.33
C LEU A 101 -19.30 24.06 -23.84
N GLU A 102 -20.30 23.38 -24.40
CA GLU A 102 -20.38 23.19 -25.86
C GLU A 102 -20.59 24.51 -26.59
N VAL A 103 -21.39 25.41 -26.03
CA VAL A 103 -21.57 26.76 -26.59
C VAL A 103 -20.25 27.54 -26.53
N GLU A 104 -19.56 27.55 -25.40
CA GLU A 104 -18.24 28.19 -25.25
C GLU A 104 -17.19 27.58 -26.21
N ALA A 105 -17.16 26.25 -26.32
CA ALA A 105 -16.23 25.55 -27.21
C ALA A 105 -16.44 25.90 -28.67
N THR A 106 -17.70 26.14 -29.08
CA THR A 106 -18.04 26.53 -30.43
C THR A 106 -17.69 28.01 -30.70
N GLN A 107 -17.90 28.88 -29.71
CA GLN A 107 -17.59 30.30 -29.81
C GLN A 107 -16.09 30.60 -29.86
N ASN A 108 -15.31 29.84 -29.06
CA ASN A 108 -13.88 30.07 -28.90
C ASN A 108 -13.02 29.09 -29.73
N GLU A 109 -13.65 28.23 -30.55
CA GLU A 109 -12.98 27.16 -31.33
C GLU A 109 -12.01 26.31 -30.48
N SER A 110 -12.34 26.09 -29.21
CA SER A 110 -11.46 25.41 -28.25
C SER A 110 -11.70 23.89 -28.21
N PRO A 111 -10.77 23.08 -28.73
CA PRO A 111 -10.88 21.63 -28.66
C PRO A 111 -10.78 21.09 -27.19
N GLU A 112 -10.09 21.82 -26.32
CA GLU A 112 -9.97 21.44 -24.91
C GLU A 112 -11.30 21.57 -24.18
N ILE A 113 -11.99 22.70 -24.32
CA ILE A 113 -13.32 22.94 -23.72
C ILE A 113 -14.35 21.95 -24.28
N LYS A 114 -14.28 21.65 -25.58
CA LYS A 114 -15.11 20.61 -26.19
C LYS A 114 -14.88 19.24 -25.58
N SER A 115 -13.62 18.88 -25.33
CA SER A 115 -13.26 17.61 -24.66
C SER A 115 -13.83 17.53 -23.25
N LEU A 116 -13.79 18.62 -22.48
CA LEU A 116 -14.36 18.68 -21.12
C LEU A 116 -15.88 18.54 -21.14
N ALA A 117 -16.57 19.17 -22.08
CA ALA A 117 -18.01 18.98 -22.26
C ALA A 117 -18.38 17.53 -22.57
N LEU A 118 -17.61 16.86 -23.44
CA LEU A 118 -17.80 15.45 -23.78
C LEU A 118 -17.59 14.55 -22.55
N LYS A 119 -16.57 14.80 -21.74
CA LYS A 119 -16.33 14.03 -20.50
C LYS A 119 -17.51 14.10 -19.54
N LEU A 120 -18.10 15.27 -19.32
CA LEU A 120 -19.30 15.42 -18.49
C LEU A 120 -20.49 14.67 -19.08
N LYS A 121 -20.68 14.71 -20.40
CA LYS A 121 -21.76 13.96 -21.06
C LYS A 121 -21.56 12.43 -20.98
N GLU A 122 -20.35 11.95 -21.17
CA GLU A 122 -20.02 10.52 -21.04
C GLU A 122 -20.24 10.00 -19.62
N PHE A 123 -19.97 10.85 -18.63
CA PHE A 123 -20.27 10.52 -17.23
C PHE A 123 -21.78 10.44 -16.96
N LEU A 124 -22.54 11.41 -17.47
CA LEU A 124 -23.98 11.51 -17.23
C LEU A 124 -24.77 10.53 -18.10
N LYS A 125 -25.13 9.39 -17.52
CA LYS A 125 -25.90 8.34 -18.20
C LYS A 125 -27.38 8.40 -17.85
N PRO A 126 -28.29 7.99 -18.75
CA PRO A 126 -29.68 7.81 -18.39
C PRO A 126 -29.84 6.63 -17.41
N ILE A 127 -30.89 6.69 -16.58
CA ILE A 127 -31.18 5.63 -15.60
C ILE A 127 -31.41 4.27 -16.27
N ALA A 128 -31.84 4.24 -17.53
CA ALA A 128 -32.01 3.00 -18.29
C ALA A 128 -30.69 2.22 -18.47
N ASP A 129 -29.55 2.90 -18.40
CA ASP A 129 -28.23 2.27 -18.48
C ASP A 129 -27.71 1.76 -17.13
N LEU A 130 -28.53 1.87 -16.08
CA LEU A 130 -28.16 1.41 -14.75
C LEU A 130 -27.99 -0.12 -14.73
N LYS A 131 -26.76 -0.56 -14.52
CA LYS A 131 -26.36 -1.95 -14.31
C LYS A 131 -25.49 -2.03 -13.06
N ALA A 132 -25.45 -3.17 -12.38
CA ALA A 132 -24.68 -3.34 -11.15
C ALA A 132 -23.21 -2.90 -11.28
N GLY A 133 -22.53 -3.22 -12.39
CA GLY A 133 -21.16 -2.79 -12.66
C GLY A 133 -21.06 -1.29 -12.93
N SER A 134 -22.00 -0.73 -13.71
CA SER A 134 -21.97 0.69 -14.07
C SER A 134 -22.24 1.62 -12.88
N LEU A 135 -23.06 1.19 -11.91
CA LEU A 135 -23.30 1.97 -10.70
C LEU A 135 -22.03 2.16 -9.86
N ASN A 136 -21.25 1.08 -9.69
CA ASN A 136 -19.99 1.16 -8.96
C ASN A 136 -19.00 2.15 -9.64
N ASP A 137 -18.87 2.08 -10.96
CA ASP A 137 -18.00 2.97 -11.72
C ASP A 137 -18.50 4.43 -11.67
N GLN A 138 -19.82 4.64 -11.75
CA GLN A 138 -20.42 5.96 -11.62
C GLN A 138 -20.18 6.58 -10.24
N ILE A 139 -20.31 5.78 -9.17
CA ILE A 139 -20.03 6.24 -7.80
C ILE A 139 -18.54 6.55 -7.64
N LYS A 140 -17.65 5.68 -8.13
CA LYS A 140 -16.21 5.91 -8.09
C LYS A 140 -15.79 7.19 -8.80
N ASN A 141 -16.42 7.49 -9.93
CA ASN A 141 -16.07 8.64 -10.77
C ASN A 141 -16.95 9.87 -10.49
N SER A 142 -17.83 9.83 -9.49
CA SER A 142 -18.72 10.95 -9.12
C SER A 142 -18.00 12.17 -8.54
N GLY A 143 -16.71 12.10 -8.33
CA GLY A 143 -15.90 13.11 -7.66
C GLY A 143 -15.80 12.90 -6.14
N VAL A 144 -16.76 12.21 -5.54
CA VAL A 144 -16.77 11.97 -4.08
C VAL A 144 -15.62 11.06 -3.63
N MET A 145 -15.13 10.19 -4.51
CA MET A 145 -14.06 9.24 -4.23
C MET A 145 -12.71 9.67 -4.82
N LEU A 146 -12.58 10.88 -5.39
CA LEU A 146 -11.36 11.31 -6.09
C LEU A 146 -10.10 11.15 -5.24
N GLU A 147 -10.11 11.67 -4.01
CA GLU A 147 -8.95 11.66 -3.13
C GLU A 147 -8.60 10.24 -2.66
N ALA A 148 -9.61 9.41 -2.39
CA ALA A 148 -9.42 8.01 -2.04
C ALA A 148 -8.82 7.23 -3.23
N ASN A 149 -9.36 7.43 -4.43
CA ASN A 149 -8.87 6.78 -5.66
C ASN A 149 -7.43 7.22 -6.00
N LEU A 150 -7.10 8.50 -5.80
CA LEU A 150 -5.73 9.01 -5.97
C LEU A 150 -4.78 8.42 -4.93
N LYS A 151 -5.20 8.33 -3.67
CA LYS A 151 -4.43 7.69 -2.62
C LYS A 151 -4.17 6.22 -2.94
N ASP A 152 -5.17 5.49 -3.38
CA ASP A 152 -5.05 4.08 -3.76
C ASP A 152 -4.13 3.92 -4.99
N ALA A 153 -4.19 4.83 -5.96
CA ALA A 153 -3.30 4.86 -7.12
C ALA A 153 -1.84 5.16 -6.74
N LEU A 154 -1.62 5.93 -5.69
CA LEU A 154 -0.30 6.27 -5.15
C LEU A 154 0.25 5.19 -4.22
N THR A 155 -0.62 4.43 -3.54
CA THR A 155 -0.22 3.44 -2.53
C THR A 155 -0.29 2.05 -3.15
N PRO A 156 0.84 1.37 -3.39
CA PRO A 156 0.79 -0.02 -3.84
C PRO A 156 0.11 -0.88 -2.76
N GLU A 157 -0.79 -1.76 -3.17
CA GLU A 157 -1.53 -2.66 -2.26
C GLU A 157 -0.62 -3.48 -1.33
N LYS A 158 0.60 -3.75 -1.78
CA LYS A 158 1.68 -4.38 -0.98
C LYS A 158 3.01 -3.82 -1.43
N LEU A 159 3.88 -3.54 -0.47
CA LEU A 159 5.29 -3.26 -0.75
C LEU A 159 5.89 -4.44 -1.54
N PRO A 160 6.62 -4.20 -2.63
CA PRO A 160 7.31 -5.25 -3.37
C PRO A 160 8.16 -6.13 -2.45
N SER A 161 8.24 -7.40 -2.78
CA SER A 161 9.02 -8.36 -2.01
C SER A 161 10.50 -7.97 -1.87
N SER A 162 11.06 -7.30 -2.88
CA SER A 162 12.42 -6.76 -2.84
C SER A 162 12.60 -5.68 -1.77
N ILE A 163 11.63 -4.78 -1.62
CA ILE A 163 11.64 -3.72 -0.59
C ILE A 163 11.43 -4.33 0.79
N GLN A 164 10.47 -5.25 0.93
CA GLN A 164 10.25 -5.97 2.20
C GLN A 164 11.51 -6.72 2.63
N LYS A 165 12.20 -7.36 1.68
CA LYS A 165 13.43 -8.06 1.94
C LYS A 165 14.57 -7.10 2.28
N LEU A 166 14.72 -5.99 1.56
CA LEU A 166 15.71 -4.96 1.89
C LEU A 166 15.53 -4.45 3.33
N LEU A 167 14.31 -4.12 3.73
CA LEU A 167 14.00 -3.68 5.09
C LEU A 167 14.29 -4.77 6.14
N SER A 168 13.98 -6.03 5.82
CA SER A 168 14.31 -7.16 6.67
C SER A 168 15.82 -7.36 6.80
N ASP A 169 16.55 -7.28 5.69
CA ASP A 169 18.01 -7.42 5.66
C ASP A 169 18.68 -6.29 6.48
N ILE A 170 18.20 -5.05 6.37
CA ILE A 170 18.67 -3.92 7.21
C ILE A 170 18.39 -4.18 8.69
N LYS A 171 17.18 -4.64 9.03
CA LYS A 171 16.80 -4.93 10.42
C LYS A 171 17.65 -6.04 11.05
N ASN A 172 18.10 -7.00 10.25
CA ASN A 172 18.85 -8.16 10.68
C ASN A 172 20.38 -8.00 10.50
N LEU A 173 20.87 -6.77 10.28
CA LEU A 173 22.30 -6.50 10.21
C LEU A 173 23.00 -6.87 11.51
N SER A 174 24.08 -7.63 11.41
CA SER A 174 24.94 -7.97 12.53
C SER A 174 25.96 -6.86 12.83
N ASN A 175 26.36 -6.09 11.82
CA ASN A 175 27.29 -4.98 11.95
C ASN A 175 26.58 -3.72 12.46
N GLN A 176 26.73 -3.43 13.75
CA GLN A 176 26.09 -2.27 14.40
C GLN A 176 26.61 -0.92 13.87
N ASN A 177 27.85 -0.86 13.40
CA ASN A 177 28.40 0.36 12.80
C ASN A 177 27.68 0.68 11.47
N LEU A 178 27.54 -0.33 10.61
CA LEU A 178 26.81 -0.20 9.34
C LEU A 178 25.32 0.15 9.58
N LEU A 179 24.68 -0.49 10.55
CA LEU A 179 23.30 -0.17 10.93
C LEU A 179 23.18 1.28 11.41
N SER A 180 24.08 1.75 12.28
CA SER A 180 24.10 3.12 12.76
C SER A 180 24.26 4.12 11.62
N GLN A 181 25.15 3.86 10.67
CA GLN A 181 25.34 4.70 9.48
C GLN A 181 24.07 4.75 8.62
N ILE A 182 23.36 3.63 8.43
CA ILE A 182 22.09 3.59 7.68
C ILE A 182 21.02 4.43 8.40
N LEU A 183 20.90 4.30 9.71
CA LEU A 183 19.92 5.04 10.50
C LEU A 183 20.16 6.57 10.49
N THR A 184 21.41 7.01 10.35
CA THR A 184 21.73 8.45 10.23
C THR A 184 21.33 9.05 8.87
N LEU A 185 20.99 8.23 7.88
CA LEU A 185 20.50 8.70 6.58
C LEU A 185 19.02 9.12 6.60
N ASN A 186 18.32 8.90 7.71
CA ASN A 186 16.91 9.25 7.85
C ASN A 186 16.74 10.77 7.97
N ASP A 187 16.81 11.44 6.82
CA ASP A 187 16.59 12.88 6.68
C ASP A 187 15.19 13.06 6.07
N GLU A 188 14.26 13.57 6.87
CA GLU A 188 12.87 13.82 6.48
C GLU A 188 12.71 14.79 5.30
N SER A 189 13.78 15.53 4.97
CA SER A 189 13.79 16.48 3.85
C SER A 189 14.07 15.85 2.48
N LEU A 190 14.44 14.56 2.42
CA LEU A 190 14.81 13.87 1.19
C LEU A 190 13.63 13.14 0.58
N ASP A 191 13.49 13.26 -0.75
CA ASP A 191 12.62 12.36 -1.51
C ASP A 191 13.20 10.93 -1.54
N ASN A 192 12.34 9.95 -1.90
CA ASN A 192 12.72 8.54 -1.92
C ASN A 192 13.91 8.25 -2.85
N GLN A 193 14.01 8.95 -3.99
CA GLN A 193 15.07 8.71 -4.97
C GLN A 193 16.44 9.18 -4.44
N ASN A 194 16.49 10.34 -3.81
CA ASN A 194 17.69 10.86 -3.19
C ASN A 194 18.14 10.02 -1.99
N SER A 195 17.18 9.50 -1.20
CA SER A 195 17.47 8.59 -0.10
C SER A 195 18.11 7.29 -0.59
N PHE A 196 17.59 6.70 -1.69
CA PHE A 196 18.17 5.49 -2.29
C PHE A 196 19.56 5.74 -2.88
N MET A 197 19.81 6.90 -3.52
CA MET A 197 21.14 7.25 -4.02
C MET A 197 22.15 7.46 -2.86
N LYS A 198 21.77 8.12 -1.78
CA LYS A 198 22.61 8.28 -0.59
C LYS A 198 22.94 6.93 0.04
N LEU A 199 21.95 6.05 0.21
CA LEU A 199 22.15 4.70 0.72
C LEU A 199 23.11 3.90 -0.16
N THR A 200 22.95 3.99 -1.48
CA THR A 200 23.85 3.33 -2.44
C THR A 200 25.30 3.83 -2.25
N SER A 201 25.51 5.13 -2.27
CA SER A 201 26.84 5.73 -2.11
C SER A 201 27.50 5.37 -0.78
N MET A 202 26.72 5.37 0.31
CA MET A 202 27.20 4.97 1.63
C MET A 202 27.62 3.49 1.66
N LEU A 203 26.80 2.58 1.11
CA LEU A 203 27.10 1.15 1.07
C LEU A 203 28.30 0.84 0.16
N GLU A 204 28.46 1.56 -0.94
CA GLU A 204 29.62 1.46 -1.82
C GLU A 204 30.89 1.88 -1.10
N LYS A 205 30.85 3.01 -0.36
CA LYS A 205 31.96 3.47 0.48
C LYS A 205 32.30 2.46 1.56
N ALA A 206 31.33 2.03 2.37
CA ALA A 206 31.53 1.01 3.41
C ALA A 206 32.13 -0.28 2.84
N SER A 207 31.65 -0.73 1.68
CA SER A 207 32.19 -1.91 0.98
C SER A 207 33.65 -1.67 0.52
N GLY A 208 33.99 -0.46 0.05
CA GLY A 208 35.33 -0.10 -0.36
C GLY A 208 36.30 -0.05 0.81
N ASP A 209 35.93 0.61 1.89
CA ASP A 209 36.74 0.75 3.09
C ASP A 209 36.98 -0.62 3.76
N ALA A 210 35.95 -1.44 3.89
CA ALA A 210 36.07 -2.80 4.41
C ALA A 210 36.96 -3.69 3.53
N LYS A 211 36.87 -3.54 2.21
CA LYS A 211 37.76 -4.26 1.27
C LYS A 211 39.21 -3.85 1.46
N ASN A 212 39.50 -2.55 1.59
CA ASN A 212 40.85 -2.05 1.78
C ASN A 212 41.46 -2.56 3.09
N LEU A 213 40.69 -2.58 4.18
CA LEU A 213 41.12 -3.16 5.47
C LEU A 213 41.43 -4.65 5.33
N LEU A 214 40.59 -5.41 4.64
CA LEU A 214 40.84 -6.83 4.39
C LEU A 214 42.06 -7.08 3.50
N ASP A 215 42.26 -6.24 2.49
CA ASP A 215 43.41 -6.37 1.58
C ASP A 215 44.75 -6.10 2.29
N ASN A 216 44.74 -5.31 3.33
CA ASN A 216 45.90 -5.02 4.18
C ASN A 216 46.06 -6.00 5.35
N SER A 217 45.10 -6.92 5.60
CA SER A 217 45.16 -7.86 6.69
C SER A 217 46.04 -9.06 6.40
N SER A 218 46.92 -9.43 7.31
CA SER A 218 47.73 -10.66 7.25
C SER A 218 46.86 -11.92 7.29
N MET A 219 45.60 -11.81 7.78
CA MET A 219 44.64 -12.92 7.92
C MET A 219 43.69 -13.09 6.74
N LYS A 220 43.83 -12.28 5.69
CA LYS A 220 42.99 -12.31 4.48
C LYS A 220 42.78 -13.73 3.92
N THR A 221 43.86 -14.53 3.90
CA THR A 221 43.80 -15.88 3.34
C THR A 221 42.94 -16.81 4.22
N LEU A 222 43.09 -16.75 5.53
CA LEU A 222 42.29 -17.55 6.47
C LEU A 222 40.82 -17.14 6.51
N LEU A 223 40.54 -15.84 6.36
CA LEU A 223 39.16 -15.33 6.23
C LEU A 223 38.47 -15.90 4.98
N LYS A 224 39.20 -16.06 3.87
CA LYS A 224 38.68 -16.75 2.67
C LYS A 224 38.48 -18.25 2.90
N ASP A 225 39.32 -18.87 3.71
CA ASP A 225 39.21 -20.30 4.01
C ASP A 225 37.98 -20.61 4.90
N VAL A 226 37.51 -19.66 5.73
CA VAL A 226 36.20 -19.76 6.43
C VAL A 226 35.06 -19.92 5.42
N ASP A 227 35.03 -19.06 4.38
CA ASP A 227 34.01 -19.12 3.33
C ASP A 227 34.08 -20.42 2.55
N LYS A 228 35.29 -20.93 2.30
CA LYS A 228 35.47 -22.21 1.59
C LYS A 228 34.93 -23.38 2.39
N LEU A 229 35.19 -23.43 3.72
CA LEU A 229 34.65 -24.48 4.61
C LEU A 229 33.12 -24.50 4.55
N ASP A 230 32.51 -23.33 4.68
CA ASP A 230 31.05 -23.20 4.66
C ASP A 230 30.45 -23.56 3.29
N ASN A 231 31.11 -23.17 2.19
CA ASN A 231 30.69 -23.54 0.85
C ASN A 231 30.82 -25.03 0.56
N VAL A 232 31.87 -25.68 1.05
CA VAL A 232 32.03 -27.14 0.92
C VAL A 232 30.95 -27.86 1.73
N ALA A 233 30.65 -27.41 2.95
CA ALA A 233 29.58 -27.96 3.76
C ALA A 233 28.20 -27.85 3.06
N LYS A 234 27.87 -26.67 2.52
CA LYS A 234 26.64 -26.44 1.75
C LYS A 234 26.57 -27.26 0.45
N PHE A 235 27.70 -27.49 -0.19
CA PHE A 235 27.77 -28.32 -1.38
C PHE A 235 27.45 -29.78 -1.06
N LEU A 236 27.95 -30.32 0.04
CA LEU A 236 27.64 -31.67 0.51
C LEU A 236 26.14 -31.83 0.76
N ASP A 237 25.53 -30.87 1.44
CA ASP A 237 24.08 -30.84 1.71
C ASP A 237 23.23 -30.94 0.44
N LYS A 238 23.56 -30.13 -0.57
CA LYS A 238 22.82 -30.10 -1.85
C LYS A 238 23.00 -31.33 -2.73
N ASN A 239 24.09 -32.06 -2.60
CA ASN A 239 24.43 -33.18 -3.46
C ASN A 239 24.26 -34.54 -2.79
N PHE A 240 23.90 -34.55 -1.53
CA PHE A 240 23.69 -35.79 -0.74
C PHE A 240 22.65 -36.75 -1.35
N SER A 241 21.60 -36.19 -2.01
CA SER A 241 20.52 -36.99 -2.60
C SER A 241 20.74 -37.38 -4.07
N LYS A 242 21.89 -37.04 -4.66
CA LYS A 242 22.19 -37.34 -6.06
C LYS A 242 23.09 -38.59 -6.16
N GLU A 243 22.75 -39.50 -7.07
CA GLU A 243 23.66 -40.58 -7.43
C GLU A 243 24.98 -40.00 -7.97
N GLN A 244 26.06 -40.27 -7.25
CA GLN A 244 27.41 -39.83 -7.63
C GLN A 244 28.21 -41.00 -8.16
N SER A 245 29.02 -40.78 -9.22
CA SER A 245 29.99 -41.78 -9.67
C SER A 245 31.15 -41.87 -8.68
N ALA A 246 31.77 -43.06 -8.57
CA ALA A 246 32.93 -43.29 -7.70
C ALA A 246 34.09 -42.32 -8.00
N ASP A 247 34.32 -42.00 -9.27
CA ASP A 247 35.36 -41.05 -9.69
C ASP A 247 35.06 -39.62 -9.22
N ALA A 248 33.80 -39.20 -9.26
CA ALA A 248 33.39 -37.91 -8.74
C ALA A 248 33.61 -37.80 -7.24
N VAL A 249 33.21 -38.82 -6.47
CA VAL A 249 33.43 -38.93 -5.02
C VAL A 249 34.92 -38.91 -4.69
N LYS A 250 35.73 -39.70 -5.37
CA LYS A 250 37.20 -39.74 -5.20
C LYS A 250 37.86 -38.39 -5.47
N SER A 251 37.46 -37.71 -6.54
CA SER A 251 37.93 -36.36 -6.86
C SER A 251 37.55 -35.34 -5.77
N GLN A 252 36.33 -35.43 -5.21
CA GLN A 252 35.88 -34.55 -4.13
C GLN A 252 36.67 -34.80 -2.84
N ILE A 253 36.85 -36.05 -2.43
CA ILE A 253 37.64 -36.44 -1.25
C ILE A 253 39.08 -35.90 -1.39
N GLY A 254 39.74 -36.09 -2.52
CA GLY A 254 41.09 -35.59 -2.75
C GLY A 254 41.19 -34.06 -2.67
N LYS A 255 40.22 -33.34 -3.22
CA LYS A 255 40.17 -31.86 -3.12
C LYS A 255 39.94 -31.38 -1.66
N MET A 256 39.06 -32.06 -0.91
CA MET A 256 38.84 -31.76 0.48
C MET A 256 40.03 -32.08 1.33
N GLU A 257 40.68 -33.24 1.16
CA GLU A 257 41.87 -33.63 1.89
C GLU A 257 43.03 -32.63 1.71
N ASN A 258 43.30 -32.23 0.47
CA ASN A 258 44.29 -31.19 0.17
C ASN A 258 43.95 -29.84 0.81
N PHE A 259 42.68 -29.45 0.77
CA PHE A 259 42.22 -28.18 1.39
C PHE A 259 42.35 -28.21 2.91
N ILE A 260 41.91 -29.30 3.57
CA ILE A 260 41.98 -29.44 5.05
C ILE A 260 43.45 -29.55 5.50
N SER A 261 44.31 -30.21 4.76
CA SER A 261 45.74 -30.29 5.09
C SER A 261 46.41 -28.92 5.01
N ASN A 262 46.21 -28.17 3.96
CA ASN A 262 46.71 -26.79 3.80
C ASN A 262 46.14 -25.85 4.86
N LEU A 263 44.86 -26.00 5.22
CA LEU A 263 44.23 -25.21 6.28
C LEU A 263 44.83 -25.52 7.65
N SER A 264 45.09 -26.82 7.96
CA SER A 264 45.70 -27.23 9.21
C SER A 264 47.10 -26.63 9.41
N GLU A 265 47.92 -26.54 8.34
CA GLU A 265 49.20 -25.81 8.40
C GLU A 265 49.04 -24.33 8.70
N LYS A 266 48.14 -23.64 7.98
CA LYS A 266 47.86 -22.23 8.22
C LYS A 266 47.36 -21.95 9.62
N VAL A 267 46.48 -22.79 10.14
CA VAL A 267 45.98 -22.69 11.53
C VAL A 267 47.09 -22.92 12.54
N ALA A 268 47.99 -23.86 12.29
CA ALA A 268 49.16 -24.06 13.18
C ALA A 268 50.06 -22.83 13.23
N ASN A 269 50.29 -22.17 12.07
CA ASN A 269 51.08 -20.96 11.97
C ASN A 269 50.39 -19.77 12.66
N LEU A 270 49.06 -19.67 12.59
CA LEU A 270 48.30 -18.63 13.29
C LEU A 270 48.57 -18.58 14.79
N ALA A 271 48.75 -19.73 15.43
CA ALA A 271 49.06 -19.81 16.87
C ALA A 271 50.49 -19.31 17.18
N SER A 272 51.42 -19.45 16.24
CA SER A 272 52.81 -19.03 16.44
C SER A 272 53.05 -17.53 16.22
N GLU A 273 52.21 -16.88 15.38
CA GLU A 273 52.37 -15.47 15.02
C GLU A 273 51.73 -14.50 16.04
N LYS A 274 50.91 -14.96 16.99
CA LYS A 274 50.12 -14.05 17.84
C LYS A 274 50.66 -13.95 19.28
N LEU A 275 51.05 -12.75 19.59
CA LEU A 275 51.57 -12.36 20.89
C LEU A 275 50.54 -12.27 22.04
N ASN A 276 49.26 -12.17 21.74
CA ASN A 276 48.17 -12.04 22.71
C ASN A 276 47.24 -13.26 22.70
N GLN A 277 47.71 -14.38 23.16
CA GLN A 277 46.91 -15.58 23.28
C GLN A 277 46.04 -15.52 24.56
N SER A 278 44.80 -15.04 24.42
CA SER A 278 43.82 -15.19 25.50
C SER A 278 43.51 -16.66 25.76
N ALA A 279 43.11 -16.99 26.98
CA ALA A 279 42.65 -18.34 27.30
C ALA A 279 41.52 -18.81 26.36
N ALA A 280 40.66 -17.88 25.95
CA ALA A 280 39.58 -18.13 24.98
C ALA A 280 40.14 -18.51 23.60
N PHE A 281 41.18 -17.79 23.10
CA PHE A 281 41.82 -18.11 21.82
C PHE A 281 42.45 -19.51 21.89
N SER A 282 43.23 -19.80 22.94
CA SER A 282 43.92 -21.08 23.12
C SER A 282 42.95 -22.27 23.16
N SER A 283 41.83 -22.15 23.91
CA SER A 283 40.81 -23.19 23.97
C SER A 283 40.14 -23.41 22.62
N ASN A 284 39.67 -22.36 21.96
CA ASN A 284 39.03 -22.44 20.66
C ASN A 284 39.96 -22.97 19.57
N HIS A 285 41.22 -22.56 19.61
CA HIS A 285 42.25 -23.04 18.67
C HIS A 285 42.54 -24.55 18.83
N LYS A 286 42.61 -25.03 20.06
CA LYS A 286 42.79 -26.46 20.36
C LYS A 286 41.61 -27.30 19.81
N GLU A 287 40.37 -26.83 20.02
CA GLU A 287 39.19 -27.50 19.49
C GLU A 287 39.15 -27.47 17.95
N LEU A 288 39.49 -26.34 17.33
CA LEU A 288 39.62 -26.23 15.88
C LEU A 288 40.61 -27.26 15.32
N LYS A 289 41.80 -27.38 15.96
CA LYS A 289 42.82 -28.31 15.56
C LYS A 289 42.33 -29.75 15.61
N THR A 290 41.63 -30.13 16.70
CA THR A 290 41.03 -31.45 16.87
C THR A 290 40.00 -31.75 15.76
N ILE A 291 39.13 -30.78 15.42
CA ILE A 291 38.14 -30.94 14.35
C ILE A 291 38.81 -31.15 13.00
N LEU A 292 39.85 -30.34 12.67
CA LEU A 292 40.60 -30.47 11.41
C LEU A 292 41.34 -31.82 11.33
N GLU A 293 41.89 -32.34 12.43
CA GLU A 293 42.50 -33.66 12.48
C GLU A 293 41.47 -34.76 12.26
N ASN A 294 40.30 -34.69 12.90
CA ASN A 294 39.20 -35.62 12.69
C ASN A 294 38.75 -35.63 11.23
N LEU A 295 38.54 -34.43 10.62
CA LEU A 295 38.21 -34.31 9.20
C LEU A 295 39.26 -34.96 8.30
N LYS A 296 40.54 -34.73 8.59
CA LYS A 296 41.65 -35.32 7.84
C LYS A 296 41.66 -36.83 7.93
N ASN A 297 41.40 -37.40 9.12
CA ASN A 297 41.34 -38.83 9.33
C ASN A 297 40.13 -39.46 8.60
N ASP A 298 38.95 -38.85 8.69
CA ASP A 298 37.76 -39.30 7.95
C ASP A 298 38.02 -39.33 6.44
N LEU A 299 38.61 -38.27 5.89
CA LEU A 299 38.91 -38.17 4.46
C LEU A 299 39.97 -39.21 4.02
N LYS A 300 41.01 -39.47 4.87
CA LYS A 300 41.98 -40.50 4.63
C LYS A 300 41.36 -41.90 4.68
N MET A 301 40.49 -42.18 5.65
CA MET A 301 39.78 -43.46 5.71
C MET A 301 38.97 -43.68 4.42
N LEU A 302 38.26 -42.70 3.96
CA LEU A 302 37.50 -42.77 2.70
C LEU A 302 38.42 -43.00 1.50
N ASN A 303 39.55 -42.31 1.44
CA ASN A 303 40.50 -42.39 0.28
C ASN A 303 41.17 -43.78 0.24
N ASN A 304 41.27 -44.54 1.33
CA ASN A 304 41.85 -45.86 1.40
C ASN A 304 40.88 -47.00 1.01
N ILE A 305 39.61 -46.71 0.73
CA ILE A 305 38.64 -47.68 0.26
C ILE A 305 38.89 -47.97 -1.22
N GLY A 306 39.37 -49.18 -1.52
CA GLY A 306 39.71 -49.61 -2.86
C GLY A 306 38.52 -50.05 -3.71
N ASP A 307 37.41 -50.37 -3.12
CA ASP A 307 36.17 -50.76 -3.77
C ASP A 307 35.28 -49.54 -4.06
N GLU A 308 34.91 -49.37 -5.35
CA GLU A 308 34.14 -48.20 -5.82
C GLU A 308 32.76 -48.10 -5.16
N ALA A 309 32.04 -49.23 -5.05
CA ALA A 309 30.71 -49.27 -4.43
C ALA A 309 30.79 -49.00 -2.92
N GLY A 310 31.79 -49.59 -2.25
CA GLY A 310 32.11 -49.35 -0.86
C GLY A 310 32.48 -47.89 -0.58
N LEU A 311 33.25 -47.26 -1.45
CA LEU A 311 33.62 -45.85 -1.34
C LEU A 311 32.40 -44.92 -1.41
N VAL A 312 31.54 -45.10 -2.40
CA VAL A 312 30.31 -44.29 -2.51
C VAL A 312 29.39 -44.48 -1.30
N LYS A 313 29.23 -45.72 -0.85
CA LYS A 313 28.44 -46.03 0.35
C LYS A 313 29.02 -45.38 1.60
N ALA A 314 30.31 -45.55 1.87
CA ALA A 314 30.97 -44.98 3.03
C ALA A 314 30.94 -43.43 2.98
N PHE A 315 31.15 -42.82 1.83
CA PHE A 315 31.06 -41.37 1.65
C PHE A 315 29.65 -40.84 1.98
N ASN A 316 28.61 -41.53 1.48
CA ASN A 316 27.23 -41.17 1.79
C ASN A 316 26.92 -41.34 3.27
N GLU A 317 27.40 -42.38 3.93
CA GLU A 317 27.21 -42.63 5.37
C GLU A 317 27.84 -41.53 6.26
N VAL A 318 29.04 -41.06 5.90
CA VAL A 318 29.76 -40.00 6.64
C VAL A 318 29.20 -38.61 6.31
N SER A 319 28.62 -38.44 5.14
CA SER A 319 28.02 -37.18 4.69
C SER A 319 26.54 -37.01 5.07
N ASP A 320 25.93 -38.05 5.68
CA ASP A 320 24.52 -38.02 6.08
C ASP A 320 24.26 -36.99 7.18
N VAL A 321 23.61 -35.91 6.81
CA VAL A 321 23.27 -34.78 7.70
C VAL A 321 22.32 -35.13 8.84
N SER A 322 21.64 -36.26 8.77
CA SER A 322 20.78 -36.74 9.86
C SER A 322 21.58 -37.38 10.99
N LYS A 323 22.86 -37.66 10.76
CA LYS A 323 23.76 -38.26 11.74
C LYS A 323 24.60 -37.21 12.45
N GLU A 324 24.59 -37.27 13.77
CA GLU A 324 25.42 -36.41 14.61
C GLU A 324 26.91 -36.67 14.31
N GLY A 325 27.70 -35.63 14.09
CA GLY A 325 29.11 -35.75 13.73
C GLY A 325 29.37 -36.03 12.24
N SER A 326 28.42 -35.76 11.37
CA SER A 326 28.60 -35.87 9.93
C SER A 326 29.77 -35.00 9.39
N LEU A 327 30.26 -35.34 8.20
CA LEU A 327 31.29 -34.55 7.53
C LEU A 327 30.89 -33.08 7.39
N GLN A 328 29.59 -32.82 7.13
CA GLN A 328 29.03 -31.48 7.06
C GLN A 328 29.10 -30.76 8.43
N ASP A 329 28.69 -31.41 9.50
CA ASP A 329 28.75 -30.84 10.86
C ASP A 329 30.19 -30.49 11.27
N LYS A 330 31.12 -31.35 10.95
CA LYS A 330 32.55 -31.11 11.22
C LYS A 330 33.09 -29.93 10.42
N LEU A 331 32.72 -29.80 9.12
CA LEU A 331 33.11 -28.67 8.28
C LEU A 331 32.49 -27.35 8.77
N GLN A 332 31.21 -27.34 9.13
CA GLN A 332 30.54 -26.15 9.70
C GLN A 332 31.14 -25.77 11.07
N SER A 333 31.45 -26.75 11.90
CA SER A 333 32.11 -26.54 13.18
C SER A 333 33.52 -25.97 13.00
N ALA A 334 34.29 -26.49 12.04
CA ALA A 334 35.59 -25.94 11.68
C ALA A 334 35.48 -24.50 11.20
N ALA A 335 34.48 -24.19 10.34
CA ALA A 335 34.24 -22.81 9.85
C ALA A 335 33.95 -21.86 11.03
N ARG A 336 33.02 -22.23 11.93
CA ARG A 336 32.69 -21.42 13.10
C ARG A 336 33.86 -21.20 14.04
N ARG A 337 34.64 -22.26 14.33
CA ARG A 337 35.82 -22.18 15.20
C ARG A 337 36.94 -21.37 14.58
N LEU A 338 37.18 -21.51 13.27
CA LEU A 338 38.15 -20.67 12.54
C LEU A 338 37.72 -19.21 12.57
N ALA A 339 36.47 -18.89 12.24
CA ALA A 339 35.92 -17.53 12.30
C ALA A 339 36.10 -16.92 13.71
N HIS A 340 35.82 -17.69 14.76
CA HIS A 340 35.98 -17.24 16.14
C HIS A 340 37.45 -17.05 16.53
N SER A 341 38.36 -17.95 16.11
CA SER A 341 39.82 -17.74 16.29
C SER A 341 40.31 -16.47 15.61
N LEU A 342 39.84 -16.20 14.39
CA LEU A 342 40.21 -15.00 13.64
C LEU A 342 39.64 -13.73 14.29
N SER A 343 38.41 -13.76 14.80
CA SER A 343 37.83 -12.60 15.50
C SER A 343 38.57 -12.26 16.80
N LEU A 344 39.10 -13.27 17.48
CA LEU A 344 39.93 -13.07 18.67
C LEU A 344 41.36 -12.59 18.31
N ALA A 345 41.87 -12.99 17.17
CA ALA A 345 43.22 -12.67 16.72
C ALA A 345 43.30 -11.30 15.99
N ASP A 346 42.31 -10.97 15.18
CA ASP A 346 42.21 -9.74 14.40
C ASP A 346 40.75 -9.29 14.32
N PRO A 347 40.27 -8.58 15.36
CA PRO A 347 38.87 -8.12 15.41
C PRO A 347 38.51 -7.15 14.28
N GLU A 348 39.46 -6.33 13.83
CA GLU A 348 39.23 -5.35 12.75
C GLU A 348 39.02 -6.04 11.40
N ALA A 349 39.83 -7.02 11.05
CA ALA A 349 39.66 -7.81 9.83
C ALA A 349 38.38 -8.64 9.85
N SER A 350 37.99 -9.18 11.01
CA SER A 350 36.73 -9.91 11.16
C SER A 350 35.51 -9.00 10.97
N THR A 351 35.53 -7.82 11.55
CA THR A 351 34.48 -6.80 11.38
C THR A 351 34.41 -6.32 9.95
N ALA A 352 35.54 -6.01 9.30
CA ALA A 352 35.59 -5.62 7.91
C ALA A 352 35.04 -6.71 6.96
N LYS A 353 35.29 -7.99 7.26
CA LYS A 353 34.70 -9.10 6.48
C LYS A 353 33.18 -9.11 6.56
N SER A 354 32.61 -8.97 7.76
CA SER A 354 31.17 -8.90 7.96
C SER A 354 30.58 -7.71 7.22
N GLU A 355 31.18 -6.52 7.39
CA GLU A 355 30.76 -5.28 6.74
C GLU A 355 30.80 -5.37 5.20
N LEU A 356 31.86 -5.93 4.64
CA LEU A 356 31.96 -6.18 3.20
C LEU A 356 30.88 -7.12 2.67
N SER A 357 30.58 -8.17 3.41
CA SER A 357 29.56 -9.15 3.03
C SER A 357 28.16 -8.53 3.09
N GLU A 358 27.84 -7.87 4.19
CA GLU A 358 26.55 -7.25 4.44
C GLU A 358 26.29 -6.08 3.48
N SER A 359 27.26 -5.18 3.28
CA SER A 359 27.12 -4.05 2.36
C SER A 359 26.93 -4.50 0.92
N LYS A 360 27.62 -5.55 0.47
CA LYS A 360 27.41 -6.12 -0.88
C LYS A 360 26.04 -6.79 -1.03
N ALA A 361 25.57 -7.49 -0.01
CA ALA A 361 24.24 -8.10 -0.01
C ALA A 361 23.15 -7.02 -0.09
N LEU A 362 23.28 -5.95 0.72
CA LEU A 362 22.37 -4.82 0.70
C LEU A 362 22.40 -4.06 -0.64
N LEU A 363 23.57 -3.81 -1.23
CA LEU A 363 23.69 -3.20 -2.56
C LEU A 363 22.95 -3.99 -3.63
N LYS A 364 23.10 -5.31 -3.62
CA LYS A 364 22.36 -6.19 -4.54
C LYS A 364 20.84 -6.07 -4.34
N GLN A 365 20.39 -6.10 -3.08
CA GLN A 365 18.98 -6.00 -2.75
C GLN A 365 18.42 -4.61 -3.06
N LEU A 366 19.20 -3.56 -2.81
CA LEU A 366 18.85 -2.18 -3.10
C LEU A 366 18.64 -1.96 -4.61
N LYS A 367 19.49 -2.54 -5.45
CA LYS A 367 19.31 -2.50 -6.91
C LYS A 367 17.98 -3.11 -7.36
N LEU A 368 17.59 -4.25 -6.77
CA LEU A 368 16.29 -4.89 -7.05
C LEU A 368 15.14 -4.00 -6.58
N ALA A 369 15.25 -3.45 -5.36
CA ALA A 369 14.25 -2.56 -4.79
C ALA A 369 14.08 -1.28 -5.63
N THR A 370 15.16 -0.69 -6.14
CA THR A 370 15.13 0.49 -7.01
C THR A 370 14.39 0.20 -8.32
N ASN A 371 14.63 -0.95 -8.93
CA ASN A 371 13.93 -1.35 -10.15
C ASN A 371 12.42 -1.52 -9.89
N ASP A 372 12.05 -2.14 -8.78
CA ASP A 372 10.64 -2.33 -8.42
C ASP A 372 9.95 -1.00 -8.11
N ILE A 373 10.63 -0.06 -7.44
CA ILE A 373 10.11 1.29 -7.20
C ILE A 373 9.87 2.03 -8.52
N ASN A 374 10.79 1.96 -9.47
CA ASN A 374 10.62 2.58 -10.79
C ASN A 374 9.39 1.99 -11.52
N ASN A 375 9.19 0.68 -11.44
CA ASN A 375 8.02 0.02 -12.02
C ASN A 375 6.71 0.45 -11.33
N ILE A 376 6.71 0.58 -10.01
CA ILE A 376 5.55 1.08 -9.25
C ILE A 376 5.24 2.52 -9.64
N THR A 377 6.23 3.40 -9.69
CA THR A 377 6.05 4.81 -10.05
C THR A 377 5.43 4.94 -11.44
N THR A 378 5.89 4.16 -12.41
CA THR A 378 5.31 4.15 -13.77
C THR A 378 3.86 3.67 -13.76
N LYS A 379 3.55 2.60 -13.03
CA LYS A 379 2.19 2.08 -12.88
C LYS A 379 1.29 3.11 -12.18
N SER A 380 1.78 3.71 -11.09
CA SER A 380 1.03 4.73 -10.35
C SER A 380 0.71 5.96 -11.22
N GLN A 381 1.62 6.42 -12.05
CA GLN A 381 1.35 7.51 -13.01
C GLN A 381 0.23 7.16 -13.98
N SER A 382 0.21 5.93 -14.51
CA SER A 382 -0.86 5.46 -15.39
C SER A 382 -2.21 5.41 -14.68
N GLU A 383 -2.24 4.87 -13.46
CA GLU A 383 -3.47 4.79 -12.64
C GLU A 383 -3.96 6.19 -12.21
N ILE A 384 -3.05 7.08 -11.81
CA ILE A 384 -3.38 8.48 -11.50
C ILE A 384 -4.01 9.15 -12.73
N SER A 385 -3.38 9.02 -13.90
CA SER A 385 -3.90 9.59 -15.16
C SER A 385 -5.29 9.05 -15.47
N LYS A 386 -5.53 7.76 -15.25
CA LYS A 386 -6.84 7.15 -15.43
C LYS A 386 -7.89 7.74 -14.48
N VAL A 387 -7.56 7.85 -13.18
CA VAL A 387 -8.45 8.45 -12.18
C VAL A 387 -8.79 9.89 -12.57
N LEU A 388 -7.80 10.71 -12.86
CA LEU A 388 -8.00 12.12 -13.23
C LEU A 388 -8.82 12.31 -14.51
N ASN A 389 -8.70 11.40 -15.48
CA ASN A 389 -9.44 11.49 -16.73
C ASN A 389 -10.90 11.06 -16.63
N GLN A 390 -11.24 10.20 -15.67
CA GLN A 390 -12.57 9.63 -15.53
C GLN A 390 -13.43 10.32 -14.46
N ASP A 391 -12.80 11.05 -13.54
CA ASP A 391 -13.47 11.63 -12.38
C ASP A 391 -14.10 12.99 -12.68
N VAL A 392 -15.34 13.20 -12.20
CA VAL A 392 -16.11 14.43 -12.40
C VAL A 392 -15.50 15.62 -11.69
N LYS A 393 -15.05 15.47 -10.44
CA LYS A 393 -14.42 16.58 -9.70
C LYS A 393 -13.13 17.02 -10.38
N SER A 394 -12.33 16.08 -10.86
CA SER A 394 -11.15 16.36 -11.68
C SER A 394 -11.51 17.15 -12.96
N THR A 395 -12.59 16.75 -13.64
CA THR A 395 -13.09 17.46 -14.83
C THR A 395 -13.56 18.88 -14.48
N LEU A 396 -14.29 19.05 -13.37
CA LEU A 396 -14.76 20.37 -12.91
C LEU A 396 -13.60 21.30 -12.51
N LEU A 397 -12.56 20.78 -11.85
CA LEU A 397 -11.35 21.52 -11.53
C LEU A 397 -10.66 22.03 -12.81
N ASN A 398 -10.59 21.19 -13.82
CA ASN A 398 -10.02 21.57 -15.12
C ASN A 398 -10.87 22.61 -15.86
N ILE A 399 -12.20 22.51 -15.77
CA ILE A 399 -13.12 23.53 -16.31
C ILE A 399 -12.89 24.87 -15.60
N SER A 400 -12.82 24.86 -14.28
CA SER A 400 -12.58 26.07 -13.48
C SER A 400 -11.23 26.74 -13.79
N GLU A 401 -10.22 25.95 -14.19
CA GLU A 401 -8.89 26.45 -14.55
C GLU A 401 -8.83 27.00 -15.99
N LYS A 402 -9.55 26.37 -16.92
CA LYS A 402 -9.37 26.61 -18.37
C LYS A 402 -10.48 27.42 -19.03
N SER A 403 -11.71 27.43 -18.49
CA SER A 403 -12.80 28.26 -19.06
C SER A 403 -12.53 29.75 -18.85
N GLN A 404 -12.76 30.51 -19.88
CA GLN A 404 -12.68 31.98 -19.85
C GLN A 404 -14.02 32.61 -19.49
N ASN A 405 -15.11 31.84 -19.45
CA ASN A 405 -16.44 32.33 -19.12
C ASN A 405 -16.66 32.31 -17.60
N PRO A 406 -16.80 33.50 -16.94
CA PRO A 406 -16.96 33.54 -15.47
C PRO A 406 -18.20 32.81 -14.96
N GLN A 407 -19.27 32.70 -15.75
CA GLN A 407 -20.48 31.97 -15.35
C GLN A 407 -20.23 30.48 -15.30
N ILE A 408 -19.48 29.92 -16.25
CA ILE A 408 -19.07 28.51 -16.29
C ILE A 408 -18.12 28.21 -15.13
N VAL A 409 -17.12 29.06 -14.89
CA VAL A 409 -16.19 28.95 -13.77
C VAL A 409 -16.94 28.93 -12.43
N ASN A 410 -17.87 29.87 -12.23
CA ASN A 410 -18.68 29.92 -10.99
C ASN A 410 -19.58 28.68 -10.84
N ALA A 411 -20.18 28.19 -11.92
CA ALA A 411 -20.97 26.96 -11.90
C ALA A 411 -20.11 25.73 -11.53
N ALA A 412 -18.92 25.59 -12.15
CA ALA A 412 -17.99 24.52 -11.84
C ALA A 412 -17.55 24.55 -10.36
N ASN A 413 -17.17 25.73 -9.84
CA ASN A 413 -16.76 25.90 -8.44
C ASN A 413 -17.91 25.59 -7.46
N LYS A 414 -19.16 25.99 -7.79
CA LYS A 414 -20.33 25.61 -7.01
C LYS A 414 -20.49 24.08 -6.94
N MET A 415 -20.34 23.38 -8.06
CA MET A 415 -20.46 21.93 -8.11
C MET A 415 -19.30 21.23 -7.38
N ILE A 416 -18.08 21.74 -7.48
CA ILE A 416 -16.94 21.26 -6.68
C ILE A 416 -17.29 21.34 -5.19
N SER A 417 -17.77 22.49 -4.72
CA SER A 417 -18.18 22.68 -3.32
C SER A 417 -19.29 21.69 -2.90
N GLN A 418 -20.22 21.37 -3.77
CA GLN A 418 -21.27 20.37 -3.51
C GLN A 418 -20.68 18.96 -3.36
N ILE A 419 -19.74 18.59 -4.23
CA ILE A 419 -19.02 17.30 -4.13
C ILE A 419 -18.21 17.24 -2.83
N GLU A 420 -17.52 18.32 -2.46
CA GLU A 420 -16.77 18.41 -1.21
C GLU A 420 -17.67 18.25 0.03
N MET A 421 -18.91 18.75 -0.01
CA MET A 421 -19.90 18.48 1.03
C MET A 421 -20.25 17.00 1.13
N HIS A 422 -20.45 16.30 0.02
CA HIS A 422 -20.65 14.85 0.03
C HIS A 422 -19.44 14.11 0.63
N GLN A 423 -18.22 14.54 0.29
CA GLN A 423 -16.99 13.98 0.85
C GLN A 423 -16.91 14.19 2.35
N MET A 424 -17.22 15.40 2.84
CA MET A 424 -17.25 15.71 4.26
C MET A 424 -18.28 14.85 5.00
N VAL A 425 -19.50 14.74 4.51
CA VAL A 425 -20.53 13.91 5.13
C VAL A 425 -20.14 12.44 5.12
N SER A 426 -19.55 11.95 4.03
CA SER A 426 -19.00 10.59 3.93
C SER A 426 -17.96 10.31 5.02
N SER A 427 -17.01 11.22 5.22
CA SER A 427 -16.00 11.15 6.28
C SER A 427 -16.60 11.12 7.69
N LEU A 428 -17.59 11.98 7.95
CA LEU A 428 -18.23 12.08 9.27
C LEU A 428 -19.07 10.86 9.62
N GLN A 429 -19.69 10.22 8.64
CA GLN A 429 -20.61 9.09 8.85
C GLN A 429 -19.95 7.72 8.73
N GLY A 430 -18.70 7.65 8.33
CA GLY A 430 -17.99 6.39 8.10
C GLY A 430 -18.61 5.53 6.99
N GLY A 431 -19.11 6.19 5.93
CA GLY A 431 -19.73 5.58 4.77
C GLY A 431 -19.45 6.37 3.50
N ILE A 432 -20.12 6.05 2.42
CA ILE A 432 -20.06 6.80 1.15
C ILE A 432 -21.41 7.49 0.97
N GLN A 433 -21.41 8.83 0.84
CA GLN A 433 -22.57 9.59 0.44
C GLN A 433 -22.27 10.34 -0.85
N THR A 434 -23.14 10.18 -1.83
CA THR A 434 -23.02 10.83 -3.13
C THR A 434 -24.37 11.26 -3.66
N TYR A 435 -24.38 12.15 -4.65
CA TYR A 435 -25.59 12.41 -5.44
C TYR A 435 -25.89 11.21 -6.35
N MET A 436 -27.14 11.09 -6.82
CA MET A 436 -27.53 10.08 -7.82
C MET A 436 -26.88 10.44 -9.17
N PRO A 437 -25.88 9.66 -9.66
CA PRO A 437 -25.11 10.04 -10.85
C PRO A 437 -25.79 9.61 -12.17
N TYR A 438 -27.12 9.65 -12.24
CA TYR A 438 -27.91 9.30 -13.40
C TYR A 438 -28.96 10.36 -13.69
N ILE A 439 -29.23 10.58 -14.97
CA ILE A 439 -30.34 11.39 -15.43
C ILE A 439 -31.59 10.52 -15.47
N TRP A 440 -32.64 10.95 -14.80
CA TRP A 440 -33.89 10.23 -14.71
C TRP A 440 -35.06 11.19 -14.95
N ASP A 441 -35.85 10.92 -16.01
CA ASP A 441 -37.01 11.75 -16.33
C ASP A 441 -38.01 11.75 -15.16
N GLY A 442 -38.49 12.95 -14.80
CA GLY A 442 -39.40 13.13 -13.69
C GLY A 442 -38.72 13.15 -12.30
N VAL A 443 -37.42 12.91 -12.19
CA VAL A 443 -36.62 13.09 -10.98
C VAL A 443 -35.85 14.39 -11.08
N GLU A 444 -36.03 15.29 -10.11
CA GLU A 444 -35.28 16.54 -10.01
C GLU A 444 -33.88 16.32 -9.48
N GLY A 445 -33.66 15.25 -8.73
CA GLY A 445 -32.38 14.87 -8.16
C GLY A 445 -32.51 13.89 -7.02
N GLY A 446 -31.39 13.52 -6.45
CA GLY A 446 -31.36 12.61 -5.30
C GLY A 446 -29.95 12.33 -4.79
N ASN A 447 -29.92 11.70 -3.64
CA ASN A 447 -28.69 11.31 -2.97
C ASN A 447 -28.72 9.81 -2.67
N VAL A 448 -27.55 9.20 -2.63
CA VAL A 448 -27.38 7.81 -2.23
C VAL A 448 -26.30 7.74 -1.16
N ALA A 449 -26.59 7.04 -0.08
CA ALA A 449 -25.64 6.78 0.98
C ALA A 449 -25.45 5.26 1.16
N PHE A 450 -24.21 4.83 1.36
CA PHE A 450 -23.85 3.46 1.64
C PHE A 450 -23.08 3.37 2.95
N LYS A 451 -23.43 2.42 3.79
CA LYS A 451 -22.75 2.18 5.06
C LYS A 451 -22.58 0.68 5.29
N GLN A 452 -21.41 0.30 5.76
CA GLN A 452 -21.18 -1.05 6.25
C GLN A 452 -21.55 -1.11 7.74
N GLY A 453 -22.39 -2.05 8.10
CA GLY A 453 -22.74 -2.36 9.49
C GLY A 453 -21.83 -3.43 10.09
N LYS A 454 -22.12 -3.81 11.33
CA LYS A 454 -21.43 -4.92 12.00
C LYS A 454 -21.89 -6.27 11.40
N LYS A 455 -21.01 -7.28 11.38
CA LYS A 455 -21.34 -8.67 11.00
C LYS A 455 -21.95 -8.80 9.60
N ASP A 456 -21.21 -8.44 8.54
CA ASP A 456 -21.61 -8.60 7.13
C ASP A 456 -22.98 -7.98 6.76
N LYS A 457 -23.40 -6.93 7.49
CA LYS A 457 -24.57 -6.13 7.15
C LYS A 457 -24.15 -4.92 6.31
N PHE A 458 -24.88 -4.66 5.24
CA PHE A 458 -24.69 -3.50 4.38
C PHE A 458 -25.99 -2.72 4.27
N TYR A 459 -25.89 -1.42 4.30
CA TYR A 459 -27.05 -0.52 4.22
C TYR A 459 -26.87 0.45 3.06
N ALA A 460 -27.95 0.68 2.33
CA ALA A 460 -28.04 1.76 1.36
C ALA A 460 -29.28 2.61 1.67
N GLN A 461 -29.12 3.92 1.62
CA GLN A 461 -30.22 4.87 1.68
C GLN A 461 -30.24 5.63 0.35
N ILE A 462 -31.42 5.71 -0.26
CA ILE A 462 -31.66 6.39 -1.52
C ILE A 462 -32.76 7.42 -1.29
N ASP A 463 -32.42 8.69 -1.46
CA ASP A 463 -33.34 9.82 -1.37
C ASP A 463 -33.53 10.40 -2.77
N LEU A 464 -34.75 10.36 -3.29
CA LEU A 464 -35.09 10.92 -4.61
C LEU A 464 -36.19 11.96 -4.46
N ASN A 465 -36.13 12.99 -5.30
CA ASN A 465 -37.17 14.01 -5.41
C ASN A 465 -37.81 13.95 -6.79
N PHE A 466 -39.07 13.53 -6.83
CA PHE A 466 -39.84 13.44 -8.06
C PHE A 466 -40.67 14.70 -8.27
N LYS A 467 -40.71 15.22 -9.50
CA LYS A 467 -41.51 16.40 -9.88
C LYS A 467 -42.99 16.24 -9.53
N LYS A 468 -43.57 15.06 -9.84
CA LYS A 468 -45.00 14.77 -9.67
C LYS A 468 -45.34 14.26 -8.26
N PHE A 469 -44.50 13.40 -7.69
CA PHE A 469 -44.83 12.64 -6.49
C PHE A 469 -44.14 13.15 -5.22
N GLY A 470 -43.23 14.13 -5.38
CA GLY A 470 -42.42 14.63 -4.28
C GLY A 470 -41.33 13.64 -3.86
N GLN A 471 -40.99 13.66 -2.59
CA GLN A 471 -39.86 12.93 -2.07
C GLN A 471 -40.18 11.46 -1.77
N ILE A 472 -39.23 10.59 -2.12
CA ILE A 472 -39.16 9.20 -1.66
C ILE A 472 -37.84 8.96 -0.93
N ASN A 473 -37.90 8.20 0.15
CA ASN A 473 -36.73 7.66 0.83
C ASN A 473 -36.83 6.14 0.83
N VAL A 474 -35.79 5.48 0.33
CA VAL A 474 -35.69 4.01 0.28
C VAL A 474 -34.50 3.60 1.12
N MET A 475 -34.73 2.78 2.12
CA MET A 475 -33.68 2.12 2.91
C MET A 475 -33.60 0.66 2.52
N VAL A 476 -32.42 0.22 2.18
CA VAL A 476 -32.09 -1.15 1.81
C VAL A 476 -31.10 -1.69 2.82
N GLY A 477 -31.43 -2.77 3.51
CA GLY A 477 -30.52 -3.53 4.34
C GLY A 477 -30.19 -4.86 3.66
N LEU A 478 -28.94 -5.20 3.50
CA LEU A 478 -28.47 -6.51 3.06
C LEU A 478 -27.81 -7.21 4.26
N VAL A 479 -28.34 -8.36 4.63
CA VAL A 479 -27.90 -9.16 5.77
C VAL A 479 -27.41 -10.51 5.25
N ASP A 480 -26.24 -10.96 5.74
CA ASP A 480 -25.63 -12.25 5.39
C ASP A 480 -25.50 -12.48 3.86
N LYS A 481 -25.33 -11.40 3.11
CA LYS A 481 -25.22 -11.38 1.64
C LYS A 481 -26.41 -12.05 0.90
N ARG A 482 -27.53 -12.28 1.59
CA ARG A 482 -28.67 -13.05 1.06
C ARG A 482 -30.02 -12.42 1.36
N TYR A 483 -30.20 -11.84 2.54
CA TYR A 483 -31.49 -11.31 2.98
C TYR A 483 -31.56 -9.81 2.76
N ILE A 484 -32.67 -9.35 2.16
CA ILE A 484 -32.93 -7.94 1.89
C ILE A 484 -34.11 -7.45 2.73
N ASP A 485 -33.84 -6.39 3.48
CA ASP A 485 -34.86 -5.59 4.16
C ASP A 485 -35.07 -4.28 3.41
N LEU A 486 -36.31 -4.01 3.02
CA LEU A 486 -36.69 -2.80 2.30
C LEU A 486 -37.66 -1.97 3.14
N SER A 487 -37.33 -0.70 3.33
CA SER A 487 -38.24 0.26 3.91
C SER A 487 -38.37 1.45 2.97
N VAL A 488 -39.57 1.74 2.54
CA VAL A 488 -39.87 2.82 1.62
C VAL A 488 -40.75 3.84 2.34
N ALA A 489 -40.38 5.12 2.25
CA ALA A 489 -41.18 6.21 2.78
C ALA A 489 -41.46 7.23 1.68
N THR A 490 -42.72 7.52 1.42
CA THR A 490 -43.19 8.41 0.33
C THR A 490 -43.87 9.65 0.90
N GLN A 491 -43.76 10.77 0.18
CA GLN A 491 -44.38 12.03 0.61
C GLN A 491 -45.88 12.02 0.38
N THR A 492 -46.41 11.30 -0.62
CA THR A 492 -47.81 11.27 -1.00
C THR A 492 -48.39 9.85 -0.90
N ASN A 493 -49.68 9.76 -0.54
CA ASN A 493 -50.38 8.46 -0.52
C ASN A 493 -50.55 7.88 -1.93
N GLU A 494 -50.75 8.72 -2.96
CA GLU A 494 -50.82 8.29 -4.35
C GLU A 494 -49.57 7.51 -4.76
N PHE A 495 -48.40 8.04 -4.40
CA PHE A 495 -47.13 7.37 -4.71
C PHE A 495 -46.94 6.08 -3.91
N LYS A 496 -47.40 6.06 -2.65
CA LYS A 496 -47.41 4.83 -1.84
C LYS A 496 -48.23 3.72 -2.50
N GLU A 497 -49.45 4.01 -2.95
CA GLU A 497 -50.30 3.03 -3.62
C GLU A 497 -49.68 2.53 -4.95
N LEU A 498 -49.07 3.40 -5.71
CA LEU A 498 -48.33 3.05 -6.92
C LEU A 498 -47.21 2.05 -6.63
N ILE A 499 -46.41 2.29 -5.59
CA ILE A 499 -45.32 1.40 -5.19
C ILE A 499 -45.86 0.08 -4.65
N LEU A 500 -46.96 0.11 -3.90
CA LEU A 500 -47.63 -1.10 -3.41
C LEU A 500 -48.11 -1.99 -4.56
N SER A 501 -48.70 -1.41 -5.61
CA SER A 501 -49.17 -2.16 -6.78
C SER A 501 -48.03 -2.85 -7.54
N SER A 502 -46.81 -2.23 -7.57
CA SER A 502 -45.62 -2.78 -8.22
C SER A 502 -44.72 -3.61 -7.28
N SER A 503 -45.13 -3.80 -6.03
CA SER A 503 -44.30 -4.48 -5.03
C SER A 503 -43.99 -5.94 -5.32
N SER A 504 -44.93 -6.65 -6.00
CA SER A 504 -44.73 -8.04 -6.42
C SER A 504 -43.64 -8.18 -7.49
N GLU A 505 -43.62 -7.26 -8.46
CA GLU A 505 -42.60 -7.22 -9.51
C GLU A 505 -41.20 -6.94 -8.92
N LEU A 506 -41.13 -6.00 -7.98
CA LEU A 506 -39.88 -5.70 -7.28
C LEU A 506 -39.36 -6.92 -6.51
N LYS A 507 -40.20 -7.60 -5.75
CA LYS A 507 -39.83 -8.83 -5.02
C LYS A 507 -39.34 -9.92 -5.96
N GLN A 508 -40.04 -10.13 -7.11
CA GLN A 508 -39.60 -11.08 -8.12
C GLN A 508 -38.24 -10.72 -8.74
N ALA A 509 -38.02 -9.43 -9.03
CA ALA A 509 -36.75 -8.96 -9.56
C ALA A 509 -35.59 -9.21 -8.57
N ILE A 510 -35.81 -8.96 -7.28
CA ILE A 510 -34.83 -9.23 -6.22
C ILE A 510 -34.57 -10.75 -6.10
N SER A 511 -35.61 -11.56 -6.17
CA SER A 511 -35.49 -13.02 -6.09
C SER A 511 -34.70 -13.61 -7.27
N LYS A 512 -34.84 -13.03 -8.48
CA LYS A 512 -34.04 -13.43 -9.66
C LYS A 512 -32.52 -13.19 -9.46
N LEU A 513 -32.14 -12.30 -8.56
CA LEU A 513 -30.75 -12.06 -8.19
C LEU A 513 -30.24 -13.03 -7.10
N GLY A 514 -31.04 -14.01 -6.69
CA GLY A 514 -30.71 -14.96 -5.62
C GLY A 514 -30.86 -14.39 -4.21
N LEU A 515 -31.52 -13.23 -4.07
CA LEU A 515 -31.74 -12.56 -2.80
C LEU A 515 -33.16 -12.80 -2.29
N ILE A 516 -33.32 -12.82 -0.98
CA ILE A 516 -34.61 -13.08 -0.30
C ILE A 516 -35.06 -11.79 0.38
N VAL A 517 -36.25 -11.28 0.00
CA VAL A 517 -36.86 -10.14 0.68
C VAL A 517 -37.44 -10.63 2.01
N SER A 518 -36.75 -10.31 3.12
CA SER A 518 -37.18 -10.68 4.49
C SER A 518 -38.20 -9.70 5.05
N ASN A 519 -38.08 -8.42 4.68
CA ASN A 519 -39.04 -7.40 5.11
C ASN A 519 -39.27 -6.38 3.99
N PHE A 520 -40.53 -5.97 3.81
CA PHE A 520 -40.92 -4.92 2.89
C PHE A 520 -41.98 -4.04 3.54
N ASN A 521 -41.56 -2.83 3.90
CA ASN A 521 -42.40 -1.88 4.61
C ASN A 521 -42.52 -0.58 3.83
N ILE A 522 -43.75 -0.08 3.67
CA ILE A 522 -44.02 1.19 3.01
C ILE A 522 -44.75 2.12 3.99
N LYS A 523 -44.22 3.32 4.21
CA LYS A 523 -44.75 4.34 5.10
C LYS A 523 -44.96 5.64 4.32
N THR A 524 -45.89 6.46 4.81
CA THR A 524 -45.98 7.87 4.36
C THR A 524 -45.02 8.68 5.19
N LEU A 525 -44.19 9.52 4.56
CA LEU A 525 -43.34 10.48 5.26
C LEU A 525 -44.26 11.49 5.98
N PRO A 526 -44.07 11.71 7.27
CA PRO A 526 -44.72 12.86 7.90
C PRO A 526 -44.25 14.11 7.15
N LYS A 527 -45.08 15.15 7.04
CA LYS A 527 -44.70 16.45 6.45
C LYS A 527 -43.60 17.08 7.31
N VAL A 528 -42.36 16.63 7.10
CA VAL A 528 -41.20 17.05 7.88
C VAL A 528 -40.55 18.23 7.19
N LYS A 529 -40.35 19.31 7.97
CA LYS A 529 -39.55 20.44 7.49
C LYS A 529 -38.12 19.96 7.23
N LEU A 530 -37.49 20.49 6.19
CA LEU A 530 -36.13 20.15 5.72
C LEU A 530 -35.06 20.06 6.85
N ASN A 531 -35.31 20.70 7.98
CA ASN A 531 -34.42 20.71 9.15
C ASN A 531 -34.35 19.40 9.95
N ASP A 532 -35.30 18.47 9.75
CA ASP A 532 -35.33 17.20 10.48
C ASP A 532 -34.58 16.04 9.71
N ARG A 533 -34.06 16.31 8.51
CA ARG A 533 -33.36 15.30 7.73
C ARG A 533 -32.10 14.77 8.41
N PHE A 534 -31.40 15.61 9.17
CA PHE A 534 -30.19 15.21 9.89
C PHE A 534 -30.47 14.44 11.19
N LYS A 535 -31.67 14.57 11.76
CA LYS A 535 -32.07 13.79 12.95
C LYS A 535 -32.20 12.28 12.66
N ASN A 536 -32.51 11.92 11.42
CA ASN A 536 -32.71 10.53 11.04
C ASN A 536 -31.44 9.80 10.59
N PHE A 537 -30.34 10.50 10.38
CA PHE A 537 -29.06 9.87 10.05
C PHE A 537 -28.41 9.13 11.23
N GLY A 538 -28.72 9.53 12.50
CA GLY A 538 -28.43 8.72 13.68
C GLY A 538 -29.26 7.44 13.78
N GLY A 539 -30.33 7.33 12.97
CA GLY A 539 -31.32 6.28 13.02
C GLY A 539 -31.04 5.03 12.18
N LEU A 540 -29.94 4.97 11.43
CA LEU A 540 -29.51 3.71 10.78
C LEU A 540 -29.17 2.61 11.80
N ASP A 541 -28.86 2.99 13.03
CA ASP A 541 -28.64 2.05 14.14
C ASP A 541 -29.93 1.68 14.91
N VAL A 542 -31.04 2.39 14.71
CA VAL A 542 -32.24 2.28 15.57
C VAL A 542 -33.33 1.37 14.97
N GLY A 543 -33.31 1.10 13.68
CA GLY A 543 -34.40 0.40 12.99
C GLY A 543 -34.29 -1.13 12.93
N PHE A 544 -33.09 -1.69 13.00
CA PHE A 544 -32.85 -3.09 12.70
C PHE A 544 -32.28 -3.94 13.85
N ASP A 545 -32.04 -3.37 15.01
CA ASP A 545 -31.54 -4.10 16.20
C ASP A 545 -32.64 -4.54 17.18
N LYS A 546 -33.93 -4.48 16.82
CA LYS A 546 -34.94 -5.18 17.59
C LYS A 546 -34.86 -6.68 17.30
N LYS A 547 -34.32 -7.42 18.26
CA LYS A 547 -34.49 -8.87 18.36
C LYS A 547 -35.97 -9.22 18.18
N ILE A 548 -36.21 -10.08 17.22
CA ILE A 548 -37.43 -10.89 17.13
C ILE A 548 -37.27 -12.00 18.17
#